data_c71c424615c5ccfb4c84ca2dca753ad9
#
_entry.id   c71c424615c5ccfb4c84ca2dca753ad9
#
_cell.length_a   1.000
_cell.length_b   1.000
_cell.length_c   1.000
_cell.angle_alpha   90.00
_cell.angle_beta   90.00
_cell.angle_gamma   90.00
#
_symmetry.space_group_name_H-M   'P 1'
#
loop_
_entity.id
_entity.type
_entity.pdbx_description
1 polymer ?
#
loop_
_entity_poly.entity_id
_entity_poly.type
_entity_poly.pdbx_seq_one_letter_code
_entity_poly.pdbx_strand_id
1 'polypeptide(L)'
;MAGRTLRQKRMKGILAAGVRRIFCLCLLVLTALSLPAQPRQPLSRFERAVRCVKFFEGWHGRGRYPYIGYGHRLLKGERFTASMTERQADSLLRADLLSRYALFRHFGKDALLLTVLSYNVGTGTLLGGRNRPKSRLIRKLERGDRNILPEYLSFCRYKGKVLPGLLKRRRVEFALLYMP
;
A
#
# COMPACT_ATOMS: atom_id res chain seq x y z
N MET A 1 56.74 21.60 -50.58
CA MET A 1 55.23 21.59 -50.70
C MET A 1 54.54 20.36 -50.07
N ALA A 2 55.21 19.32 -49.65
CA ALA A 2 54.62 18.06 -49.14
C ALA A 2 54.06 18.10 -47.69
N GLY A 3 54.55 19.04 -46.87
CA GLY A 3 54.13 19.06 -45.42
C GLY A 3 52.72 19.60 -45.14
N ARG A 4 52.12 20.43 -46.02
CA ARG A 4 50.77 21.01 -45.81
C ARG A 4 49.64 20.00 -46.08
N THR A 5 49.85 19.09 -47.01
CA THR A 5 48.82 18.08 -47.37
C THR A 5 48.67 16.98 -46.33
N LEU A 6 49.73 16.59 -45.65
CA LEU A 6 49.69 15.60 -44.56
C LEU A 6 49.01 16.15 -43.30
N ARG A 7 49.25 17.43 -42.95
CA ARG A 7 48.58 18.07 -41.79
C ARG A 7 47.10 18.22 -42.03
N GLN A 8 46.68 18.54 -43.26
CA GLN A 8 45.26 18.71 -43.63
C GLN A 8 44.49 17.39 -43.63
N LYS A 9 45.15 16.29 -44.09
CA LYS A 9 44.54 14.94 -43.99
C LYS A 9 44.38 14.47 -42.55
N ARG A 10 45.34 14.76 -41.67
CA ARG A 10 45.32 14.40 -40.24
C ARG A 10 44.20 15.16 -39.50
N MET A 11 44.03 16.46 -39.78
CA MET A 11 42.93 17.26 -39.18
C MET A 11 41.56 16.81 -39.66
N LYS A 12 41.35 16.43 -40.94
CA LYS A 12 40.11 15.88 -41.43
C LYS A 12 39.75 14.54 -40.77
N GLY A 13 40.76 13.68 -40.51
CA GLY A 13 40.56 12.40 -39.82
C GLY A 13 40.13 12.57 -38.36
N ILE A 14 40.73 13.54 -37.64
CA ILE A 14 40.38 13.84 -36.24
C ILE A 14 38.98 14.42 -36.14
N LEU A 15 38.59 15.32 -37.05
CA LEU A 15 37.27 15.92 -37.11
C LEU A 15 36.18 14.86 -37.40
N ALA A 16 36.44 13.94 -38.37
CA ALA A 16 35.54 12.86 -38.71
C ALA A 16 35.36 11.85 -37.57
N ALA A 17 36.44 11.56 -36.83
CA ALA A 17 36.36 10.68 -35.64
C ALA A 17 35.56 11.31 -34.49
N GLY A 18 35.72 12.63 -34.28
CA GLY A 18 34.95 13.38 -33.27
C GLY A 18 33.47 13.43 -33.57
N VAL A 19 33.10 13.75 -34.81
CA VAL A 19 31.69 13.77 -35.27
C VAL A 19 31.04 12.39 -35.14
N ARG A 20 31.78 11.33 -35.48
CA ARG A 20 31.28 9.95 -35.38
C ARG A 20 31.05 9.53 -33.92
N ARG A 21 31.89 9.94 -32.97
CA ARG A 21 31.71 9.71 -31.53
C ARG A 21 30.51 10.47 -30.96
N ILE A 22 30.33 11.73 -31.35
CA ILE A 22 29.15 12.53 -30.92
C ILE A 22 27.86 11.91 -31.49
N PHE A 23 27.88 11.48 -32.74
CA PHE A 23 26.71 10.85 -33.36
C PHE A 23 26.32 9.53 -32.69
N CYS A 24 27.29 8.68 -32.34
CA CYS A 24 27.06 7.45 -31.58
C CYS A 24 26.52 7.72 -30.17
N LEU A 25 27.06 8.76 -29.48
CA LEU A 25 26.57 9.16 -28.16
C LEU A 25 25.12 9.70 -28.23
N CYS A 26 24.80 10.50 -29.24
CA CYS A 26 23.43 10.97 -29.46
C CYS A 26 22.46 9.83 -29.79
N LEU A 27 22.89 8.82 -30.57
CA LEU A 27 22.06 7.64 -30.86
C LEU A 27 21.80 6.81 -29.59
N LEU A 28 22.80 6.62 -28.74
CA LEU A 28 22.65 5.91 -27.46
C LEU A 28 21.71 6.66 -26.49
N VAL A 29 21.77 7.99 -26.46
CA VAL A 29 20.85 8.79 -25.64
C VAL A 29 19.41 8.74 -26.17
N LEU A 30 19.23 8.79 -27.51
CA LEU A 30 17.91 8.66 -28.12
C LEU A 30 17.28 7.28 -27.90
N THR A 31 18.07 6.21 -27.93
CA THR A 31 17.55 4.85 -27.64
C THR A 31 17.19 4.67 -26.17
N ALA A 32 17.90 5.34 -25.25
CA ALA A 32 17.58 5.32 -23.81
C ALA A 32 16.25 6.05 -23.48
N LEU A 33 15.89 7.08 -24.27
CA LEU A 33 14.63 7.81 -24.12
C LEU A 33 13.42 7.06 -24.71
N SER A 34 13.66 6.02 -25.52
CA SER A 34 12.62 5.24 -26.20
C SER A 34 12.25 3.94 -25.48
N LEU A 35 12.75 3.70 -24.26
CA LEU A 35 12.30 2.55 -23.48
C LEU A 35 10.82 2.71 -23.17
N PRO A 36 9.94 1.80 -23.66
CA PRO A 36 8.53 1.85 -23.31
C PRO A 36 8.40 1.76 -21.80
N ALA A 37 7.65 2.69 -21.21
CA ALA A 37 7.35 2.64 -19.79
C ALA A 37 6.77 1.25 -19.48
N GLN A 38 7.49 0.45 -18.70
CA GLN A 38 7.03 -0.88 -18.31
C GLN A 38 5.63 -0.74 -17.70
N PRO A 39 4.62 -1.47 -18.19
CA PRO A 39 3.29 -1.42 -17.60
C PRO A 39 3.41 -1.78 -16.13
N ARG A 40 3.03 -0.83 -15.25
CA ARG A 40 3.08 -1.06 -13.80
C ARG A 40 2.18 -2.25 -13.51
N GLN A 41 2.77 -3.35 -13.04
CA GLN A 41 2.02 -4.52 -12.60
C GLN A 41 0.94 -4.08 -11.59
N PRO A 42 -0.31 -4.54 -11.77
CA PRO A 42 -1.37 -4.19 -10.83
C PRO A 42 -0.98 -4.69 -9.43
N LEU A 43 -1.15 -3.82 -8.43
CA LEU A 43 -0.86 -4.17 -7.04
C LEU A 43 -1.67 -5.39 -6.62
N SER A 44 -1.03 -6.31 -5.90
CA SER A 44 -1.73 -7.40 -5.25
C SER A 44 -2.83 -6.87 -4.32
N ARG A 45 -3.86 -7.67 -4.03
CA ARG A 45 -4.92 -7.26 -3.10
C ARG A 45 -4.37 -6.91 -1.72
N PHE A 46 -3.37 -7.65 -1.25
CA PHE A 46 -2.72 -7.39 0.03
C PHE A 46 -1.98 -6.04 0.01
N GLU A 47 -1.26 -5.72 -1.05
CA GLU A 47 -0.62 -4.40 -1.19
C GLU A 47 -1.63 -3.25 -1.24
N ARG A 48 -2.78 -3.45 -1.85
CA ARG A 48 -3.88 -2.47 -1.80
C ARG A 48 -4.40 -2.27 -0.38
N ALA A 49 -4.52 -3.35 0.40
CA ALA A 49 -4.91 -3.29 1.80
C ALA A 49 -3.89 -2.53 2.66
N VAL A 50 -2.59 -2.85 2.54
CA VAL A 50 -1.49 -2.15 3.23
C VAL A 50 -1.52 -0.66 2.93
N ARG A 51 -1.60 -0.27 1.65
CA ARG A 51 -1.66 1.14 1.26
C ARG A 51 -2.91 1.85 1.77
N CYS A 52 -4.05 1.17 1.74
CA CYS A 52 -5.30 1.70 2.27
C CYS A 52 -5.19 2.01 3.76
N VAL A 53 -4.65 1.08 4.55
CA VAL A 53 -4.45 1.29 5.99
C VAL A 53 -3.46 2.42 6.24
N LYS A 54 -2.30 2.44 5.59
CA LYS A 54 -1.33 3.54 5.71
C LYS A 54 -1.96 4.91 5.44
N PHE A 55 -2.78 5.00 4.39
CA PHE A 55 -3.44 6.25 4.00
C PHE A 55 -4.40 6.77 5.08
N PHE A 56 -5.20 5.89 5.69
CA PHE A 56 -6.20 6.30 6.67
C PHE A 56 -5.68 6.42 8.10
N GLU A 57 -4.70 5.62 8.51
CA GLU A 57 -4.09 5.74 9.84
C GLU A 57 -3.08 6.88 9.90
N GLY A 58 -2.31 7.11 8.82
CA GLY A 58 -1.19 8.05 8.83
C GLY A 58 -0.05 7.59 9.74
N TRP A 59 0.88 8.50 10.02
CA TRP A 59 2.05 8.23 10.86
C TRP A 59 1.78 8.57 12.35
N HIS A 60 2.02 7.61 13.23
CA HIS A 60 1.91 7.76 14.68
C HIS A 60 3.31 7.84 15.30
N GLY A 61 3.75 9.07 15.61
CA GLY A 61 4.97 9.34 16.34
C GLY A 61 4.75 9.36 17.86
N ARG A 62 5.74 9.90 18.60
CA ARG A 62 5.76 9.92 20.08
C ARG A 62 4.48 10.50 20.72
N GLY A 63 3.87 11.50 20.11
CA GLY A 63 2.65 12.14 20.64
C GLY A 63 1.38 11.32 20.54
N ARG A 64 1.44 10.12 19.94
CA ARG A 64 0.29 9.21 19.78
C ARG A 64 0.38 7.95 20.65
N TYR A 65 1.37 7.89 21.56
CA TYR A 65 1.51 6.74 22.47
C TYR A 65 0.17 6.36 23.12
N PRO A 66 -0.20 5.09 23.21
CA PRO A 66 0.57 3.88 22.92
C PRO A 66 0.52 3.40 21.45
N TYR A 67 0.10 4.24 20.51
CA TYR A 67 0.07 3.92 19.10
C TYR A 67 1.33 4.40 18.41
N ILE A 68 1.94 3.54 17.57
CA ILE A 68 3.18 3.80 16.86
C ILE A 68 3.07 3.39 15.38
N GLY A 69 3.97 3.94 14.54
CA GLY A 69 4.05 3.61 13.12
C GLY A 69 2.73 3.88 12.40
N TYR A 70 2.11 2.88 11.82
CA TYR A 70 0.82 2.98 11.13
C TYR A 70 -0.34 2.49 12.01
N GLY A 71 -0.36 2.89 13.27
CA GLY A 71 -1.47 2.60 14.19
C GLY A 71 -1.33 1.30 14.98
N HIS A 72 -0.13 0.70 15.03
CA HIS A 72 0.12 -0.42 15.92
C HIS A 72 0.01 0.02 17.38
N ARG A 73 -0.84 -0.65 18.16
CA ARG A 73 -0.93 -0.41 19.60
C ARG A 73 0.10 -1.27 20.34
N LEU A 74 1.05 -0.64 20.99
CA LEU A 74 2.06 -1.32 21.81
C LEU A 74 1.41 -2.20 22.88
N LEU A 75 1.84 -3.44 22.93
CA LEU A 75 1.45 -4.43 23.94
C LEU A 75 2.53 -4.57 25.01
N LYS A 76 2.14 -5.03 26.20
CA LYS A 76 3.10 -5.29 27.28
C LYS A 76 4.14 -6.33 26.84
N GLY A 77 5.41 -5.96 26.96
CA GLY A 77 6.56 -6.81 26.59
C GLY A 77 7.10 -6.59 25.18
N GLU A 78 6.43 -5.80 24.35
CA GLU A 78 6.98 -5.42 23.04
C GLU A 78 8.07 -4.35 23.17
N ARG A 79 9.12 -4.49 22.35
CA ARG A 79 10.31 -3.61 22.39
C ARG A 79 10.31 -2.55 21.28
N PHE A 80 9.17 -2.30 20.63
CA PHE A 80 9.07 -1.27 19.62
C PHE A 80 9.01 0.13 20.25
N THR A 81 9.51 1.13 19.53
CA THR A 81 9.49 2.52 19.96
C THR A 81 8.88 3.42 18.90
N ALA A 82 8.41 4.60 19.30
CA ALA A 82 7.88 5.60 18.39
C ALA A 82 8.93 6.23 17.45
N SER A 83 10.23 5.93 17.66
CA SER A 83 11.35 6.35 16.81
C SER A 83 11.71 5.32 15.73
N MET A 84 10.84 4.32 15.49
CA MET A 84 11.03 3.35 14.42
C MET A 84 11.09 4.02 13.04
N THR A 85 11.84 3.40 12.12
CA THR A 85 11.88 3.81 10.72
C THR A 85 10.59 3.45 10.00
N GLU A 86 10.32 4.11 8.87
CA GLU A 86 9.15 3.79 8.03
C GLU A 86 9.16 2.32 7.57
N ARG A 87 10.34 1.77 7.25
CA ARG A 87 10.50 0.37 6.87
C ARG A 87 10.11 -0.59 8.01
N GLN A 88 10.51 -0.27 9.24
CA GLN A 88 10.12 -1.05 10.42
C GLN A 88 8.61 -0.98 10.67
N ALA A 89 8.02 0.20 10.54
CA ALA A 89 6.58 0.39 10.69
C ALA A 89 5.78 -0.33 9.57
N ASP A 90 6.29 -0.35 8.34
CA ASP A 90 5.68 -1.11 7.24
C ASP A 90 5.70 -2.62 7.52
N SER A 91 6.84 -3.14 7.99
CA SER A 91 6.97 -4.55 8.36
C SER A 91 6.03 -4.92 9.51
N LEU A 92 5.91 -4.06 10.52
CA LEU A 92 5.01 -4.25 11.66
C LEU A 92 3.53 -4.23 11.24
N LEU A 93 3.13 -3.27 10.41
CA LEU A 93 1.78 -3.20 9.84
C LEU A 93 1.44 -4.49 9.07
N ARG A 94 2.36 -4.99 8.25
CA ARG A 94 2.16 -6.23 7.50
C ARG A 94 1.97 -7.43 8.42
N ALA A 95 2.79 -7.55 9.46
CA ALA A 95 2.64 -8.59 10.48
C ALA A 95 1.28 -8.51 11.18
N ASP A 96 0.85 -7.32 11.57
CA ASP A 96 -0.47 -7.08 12.17
C ASP A 96 -1.62 -7.48 11.24
N LEU A 97 -1.52 -7.12 9.97
CA LEU A 97 -2.56 -7.49 8.97
C LEU A 97 -2.59 -8.99 8.71
N LEU A 98 -1.43 -9.66 8.61
CA LEU A 98 -1.36 -11.11 8.42
C LEU A 98 -1.90 -11.87 9.63
N SER A 99 -1.58 -11.43 10.85
CA SER A 99 -2.14 -12.00 12.08
C SER A 99 -3.66 -11.89 12.14
N ARG A 100 -4.22 -10.74 11.74
CA ARG A 100 -5.68 -10.55 11.66
C ARG A 100 -6.29 -11.36 10.52
N TYR A 101 -5.63 -11.42 9.36
CA TYR A 101 -6.08 -12.21 8.22
C TYR A 101 -6.27 -13.69 8.58
N ALA A 102 -5.37 -14.25 9.38
CA ALA A 102 -5.49 -15.62 9.85
C ALA A 102 -6.82 -15.90 10.59
N LEU A 103 -7.38 -14.90 11.30
CA LEU A 103 -8.67 -15.02 11.99
C LEU A 103 -9.87 -15.04 11.02
N PHE A 104 -9.73 -14.41 9.86
CA PHE A 104 -10.79 -14.25 8.87
C PHE A 104 -10.64 -15.13 7.63
N ARG A 105 -9.56 -15.93 7.53
CA ARG A 105 -9.24 -16.71 6.32
C ARG A 105 -10.37 -17.61 5.84
N HIS A 106 -11.21 -18.11 6.77
CA HIS A 106 -12.35 -18.97 6.47
C HIS A 106 -13.50 -18.25 5.72
N PHE A 107 -13.51 -16.92 5.69
CA PHE A 107 -14.42 -16.12 4.85
C PHE A 107 -13.95 -15.98 3.39
N GLY A 108 -12.88 -16.69 2.98
CA GLY A 108 -12.43 -16.76 1.60
C GLY A 108 -12.14 -15.38 0.99
N LYS A 109 -12.86 -15.02 -0.07
CA LYS A 109 -12.65 -13.76 -0.79
C LYS A 109 -12.95 -12.50 0.04
N ASP A 110 -13.70 -12.60 1.12
CA ASP A 110 -14.02 -11.48 2.02
C ASP A 110 -13.01 -11.33 3.17
N ALA A 111 -12.11 -12.29 3.36
CA ALA A 111 -11.14 -12.30 4.47
C ALA A 111 -10.32 -11.00 4.56
N LEU A 112 -9.81 -10.50 3.44
CA LEU A 112 -8.96 -9.30 3.43
C LEU A 112 -9.76 -8.03 3.72
N LEU A 113 -11.01 -7.95 3.24
CA LEU A 113 -11.92 -6.84 3.56
C LEU A 113 -12.20 -6.78 5.07
N LEU A 114 -12.48 -7.93 5.69
CA LEU A 114 -12.68 -8.05 7.13
C LEU A 114 -11.42 -7.74 7.93
N THR A 115 -10.25 -8.13 7.41
CA THR A 115 -8.94 -7.81 8.00
C THR A 115 -8.75 -6.31 8.14
N VAL A 116 -8.94 -5.56 7.06
CA VAL A 116 -8.77 -4.09 7.05
C VAL A 116 -9.80 -3.42 7.95
N LEU A 117 -11.06 -3.85 7.92
CA LEU A 117 -12.07 -3.34 8.83
C LEU A 117 -11.69 -3.58 10.29
N SER A 118 -11.25 -4.80 10.62
CA SER A 118 -10.87 -5.18 11.99
C SER A 118 -9.66 -4.42 12.52
N TYR A 119 -8.77 -3.96 11.63
CA TYR A 119 -7.62 -3.14 12.02
C TYR A 119 -8.06 -1.82 12.67
N ASN A 120 -9.12 -1.23 12.14
CA ASN A 120 -9.67 0.02 12.65
C ASN A 120 -10.66 -0.15 13.81
N VAL A 121 -11.58 -1.13 13.70
CA VAL A 121 -12.68 -1.27 14.69
C VAL A 121 -12.41 -2.32 15.76
N GLY A 122 -11.34 -3.11 15.62
CA GLY A 122 -11.00 -4.23 16.49
C GLY A 122 -11.69 -5.53 16.10
N THR A 123 -10.98 -6.65 16.25
CA THR A 123 -11.49 -8.01 15.94
C THR A 123 -12.72 -8.39 16.77
N GLY A 124 -12.72 -8.06 18.06
CA GLY A 124 -13.84 -8.32 18.97
C GLY A 124 -15.12 -7.57 18.59
N THR A 125 -15.01 -6.44 17.88
CA THR A 125 -16.20 -5.73 17.36
C THR A 125 -16.86 -6.51 16.24
N LEU A 126 -16.12 -7.29 15.49
CA LEU A 126 -16.64 -8.11 14.39
C LEU A 126 -17.04 -9.49 14.87
N LEU A 127 -16.12 -10.22 15.49
CA LEU A 127 -16.29 -11.62 15.86
C LEU A 127 -17.05 -11.83 17.16
N GLY A 128 -17.26 -10.75 17.92
CA GLY A 128 -17.87 -10.87 19.25
C GLY A 128 -16.86 -11.37 20.30
N GLY A 129 -17.37 -11.80 21.43
CA GLY A 129 -16.62 -12.32 22.56
C GLY A 129 -17.55 -12.73 23.70
N ARG A 130 -16.99 -12.99 24.90
CA ARG A 130 -17.77 -13.49 26.05
C ARG A 130 -19.06 -12.72 26.30
N ASN A 131 -19.05 -11.39 26.24
CA ASN A 131 -20.19 -10.52 26.55
C ASN A 131 -20.66 -9.67 25.34
N ARG A 132 -20.24 -10.03 24.13
CA ARG A 132 -20.58 -9.27 22.92
C ARG A 132 -20.95 -10.24 21.80
N PRO A 133 -22.14 -10.10 21.17
CA PRO A 133 -22.50 -10.92 20.02
C PRO A 133 -21.65 -10.57 18.80
N LYS A 134 -21.56 -11.51 17.85
CA LYS A 134 -21.00 -11.27 16.52
C LYS A 134 -21.74 -10.13 15.84
N SER A 135 -21.03 -9.32 15.07
CA SER A 135 -21.63 -8.25 14.28
C SER A 135 -22.65 -8.77 13.26
N ARG A 136 -23.57 -7.90 12.82
CA ARG A 136 -24.51 -8.26 11.75
C ARG A 136 -23.79 -8.63 10.46
N LEU A 137 -22.68 -7.95 10.16
CA LEU A 137 -21.80 -8.24 9.02
C LEU A 137 -21.32 -9.70 9.04
N ILE A 138 -20.73 -10.14 10.13
CA ILE A 138 -20.24 -11.52 10.28
C ILE A 138 -21.37 -12.53 10.17
N ARG A 139 -22.50 -12.29 10.86
CA ARG A 139 -23.67 -13.18 10.80
C ARG A 139 -24.27 -13.31 9.40
N LYS A 140 -24.22 -12.24 8.57
CA LYS A 140 -24.64 -12.31 7.16
C LYS A 140 -23.69 -13.18 6.35
N LEU A 141 -22.39 -12.95 6.45
CA LEU A 141 -21.39 -13.74 5.74
C LEU A 141 -21.41 -15.23 6.12
N GLU A 142 -21.63 -15.55 7.41
CA GLU A 142 -21.77 -16.94 7.89
C GLU A 142 -22.98 -17.67 7.29
N ARG A 143 -24.01 -16.93 6.88
CA ARG A 143 -25.18 -17.46 6.17
C ARG A 143 -25.05 -17.45 4.64
N GLY A 144 -23.86 -17.07 4.13
CA GLY A 144 -23.63 -16.95 2.70
C GLY A 144 -24.20 -15.68 2.04
N ASP A 145 -24.84 -14.80 2.83
CA ASP A 145 -25.37 -13.53 2.32
C ASP A 145 -24.25 -12.51 2.16
N ARG A 146 -23.91 -12.23 0.90
CA ARG A 146 -22.84 -11.30 0.53
C ARG A 146 -23.33 -9.90 0.15
N ASN A 147 -24.62 -9.62 0.27
CA ASN A 147 -25.12 -8.24 0.18
C ASN A 147 -24.82 -7.49 1.49
N ILE A 148 -23.54 -7.20 1.72
CA ILE A 148 -22.98 -6.73 3.00
C ILE A 148 -22.62 -5.24 3.01
N LEU A 149 -22.82 -4.51 1.93
CA LEU A 149 -22.45 -3.09 1.86
C LEU A 149 -23.11 -2.25 2.97
N PRO A 150 -24.42 -2.39 3.26
CA PRO A 150 -25.03 -1.60 4.33
C PRO A 150 -24.41 -1.87 5.71
N GLU A 151 -24.15 -3.15 6.02
CA GLU A 151 -23.52 -3.56 7.28
C GLU A 151 -22.09 -3.07 7.37
N TYR A 152 -21.32 -3.11 6.25
CA TYR A 152 -19.97 -2.61 6.21
C TYR A 152 -19.91 -1.10 6.43
N LEU A 153 -20.77 -0.34 5.76
CA LEU A 153 -20.87 1.10 5.92
C LEU A 153 -21.33 1.53 7.32
N SER A 154 -22.06 0.67 8.05
CA SER A 154 -22.52 0.99 9.42
C SER A 154 -21.36 1.21 10.41
N PHE A 155 -20.14 0.71 10.12
CA PHE A 155 -18.93 0.95 10.93
C PHE A 155 -18.34 2.36 10.74
N CYS A 156 -19.17 3.34 10.52
CA CYS A 156 -18.81 4.76 10.36
C CYS A 156 -19.27 5.63 11.54
N ARG A 157 -19.72 5.04 12.65
CA ARG A 157 -20.28 5.78 13.78
C ARG A 157 -19.31 5.82 14.98
N TYR A 158 -19.32 6.96 15.67
CA TYR A 158 -18.66 7.14 16.96
C TYR A 158 -19.65 7.84 17.91
N LYS A 159 -19.88 7.29 19.09
CA LYS A 159 -20.88 7.78 20.06
C LYS A 159 -22.24 8.07 19.39
N GLY A 160 -22.71 7.15 18.55
CA GLY A 160 -24.00 7.24 17.83
C GLY A 160 -24.02 8.16 16.60
N LYS A 161 -23.03 9.06 16.44
CA LYS A 161 -22.97 10.01 15.32
C LYS A 161 -22.16 9.44 14.16
N VAL A 162 -22.65 9.64 12.93
CA VAL A 162 -21.89 9.31 11.71
C VAL A 162 -20.73 10.27 11.56
N LEU A 163 -19.53 9.74 11.39
CA LEU A 163 -18.33 10.52 11.07
C LEU A 163 -18.07 10.45 9.57
N PRO A 164 -18.09 11.59 8.84
CA PRO A 164 -17.87 11.61 7.38
C PRO A 164 -16.56 10.97 6.96
N GLY A 165 -15.47 11.19 7.73
CA GLY A 165 -14.17 10.56 7.49
C GLY A 165 -14.20 9.03 7.56
N LEU A 166 -14.91 8.46 8.56
CA LEU A 166 -15.09 7.02 8.67
C LEU A 166 -15.97 6.47 7.55
N LEU A 167 -17.01 7.18 7.16
CA LEU A 167 -17.87 6.77 6.04
C LEU A 167 -17.08 6.75 4.72
N LYS A 168 -16.26 7.78 4.46
CA LYS A 168 -15.34 7.82 3.31
C LYS A 168 -14.40 6.62 3.35
N ARG A 169 -13.80 6.33 4.51
CA ARG A 169 -12.92 5.18 4.71
C ARG A 169 -13.61 3.87 4.35
N ARG A 170 -14.80 3.61 4.88
CA ARG A 170 -15.59 2.39 4.59
C ARG A 170 -15.87 2.22 3.10
N ARG A 171 -16.24 3.31 2.40
CA ARG A 171 -16.47 3.27 0.95
C ARG A 171 -15.22 2.91 0.16
N VAL A 172 -14.08 3.51 0.51
CA VAL A 172 -12.80 3.24 -0.16
C VAL A 172 -12.32 1.80 0.10
N GLU A 173 -12.35 1.34 1.35
CA GLU A 173 -11.98 -0.03 1.71
C GLU A 173 -12.84 -1.05 0.96
N PHE A 174 -14.15 -0.83 0.91
CA PHE A 174 -15.09 -1.72 0.21
C PHE A 174 -14.80 -1.75 -1.30
N ALA A 175 -14.67 -0.60 -1.94
CA ALA A 175 -14.38 -0.50 -3.38
C ALA A 175 -13.04 -1.16 -3.77
N LEU A 176 -12.02 -1.08 -2.90
CA LEU A 176 -10.70 -1.64 -3.18
C LEU A 176 -10.62 -3.16 -2.95
N LEU A 177 -11.38 -3.70 -2.01
CA LEU A 177 -11.13 -5.04 -1.46
C LEU A 177 -12.31 -6.00 -1.61
N TYR A 178 -13.55 -5.51 -1.73
CA TYR A 178 -14.70 -6.37 -1.99
C TYR A 178 -14.60 -6.99 -3.39
N MET A 179 -14.94 -8.25 -3.48
CA MET A 179 -15.04 -8.99 -4.74
C MET A 179 -16.47 -9.53 -4.86
N PRO A 180 -17.20 -9.16 -5.90
CA PRO A 180 -18.57 -9.66 -6.12
C PRO A 180 -18.63 -11.17 -6.31
#